data_af5020023b462cdf1a37421416680429
#
_entry.id   af5020023b462cdf1a37421416680429
#
_cell.length_a   1.000
_cell.length_b   1.000
_cell.length_c   1.000
_cell.angle_alpha   90.00
_cell.angle_beta   90.00
_cell.angle_gamma   90.00
#
_symmetry.space_group_name_H-M   'P 1'
#
loop_
_entity.id
_entity.type
_entity.pdbx_description
1 polymer ?
#
loop_
_entity_poly.entity_id
_entity_poly.type
_entity_poly.pdbx_seq_one_letter_code
_entity_poly.pdbx_strand_id
1 'polypeptide(L)'
;MFNKLNNNANNFFTKTAPNIANKVSSNIQNIGDKVAGVGRQAGNFLEKNSAILGDVAGGVAIASGFGAPLGASLVSAGNIGQQMGQRLKQGSQQLSDASNRTGSLIQSQVQNASNQAMNLKNNLSNQINSKIGMAQQQALQARSQAMSGLNNLSSLSAYESFH
;
A
#
# COMPACT_ATOMS: atom_id res chain seq x y z
N MET A 1 -3.44 -18.63 26.20
CA MET A 1 -2.46 -17.67 25.67
C MET A 1 -2.40 -17.67 24.14
N PHE A 2 -2.32 -18.81 23.47
CA PHE A 2 -2.25 -18.96 22.01
C PHE A 2 -3.42 -18.30 21.25
N ASN A 3 -4.66 -18.47 21.70
CA ASN A 3 -5.84 -17.87 21.06
C ASN A 3 -5.83 -16.33 21.06
N LYS A 4 -5.27 -15.72 22.11
CA LYS A 4 -5.14 -14.26 22.20
C LYS A 4 -4.12 -13.70 21.22
N LEU A 5 -2.97 -14.37 21.09
CA LEU A 5 -1.94 -14.02 20.09
C LEU A 5 -2.45 -14.19 18.66
N ASN A 6 -3.18 -15.26 18.41
CA ASN A 6 -3.77 -15.55 17.11
C ASN A 6 -4.81 -14.48 16.70
N ASN A 7 -5.68 -14.07 17.63
CA ASN A 7 -6.67 -13.03 17.38
C ASN A 7 -6.02 -11.66 17.16
N ASN A 8 -4.97 -11.33 17.91
CA ASN A 8 -4.24 -10.07 17.73
C ASN A 8 -3.52 -10.01 16.39
N ALA A 9 -2.83 -11.08 15.98
CA ALA A 9 -2.19 -11.16 14.67
C ALA A 9 -3.23 -11.06 13.55
N ASN A 10 -4.37 -11.75 13.69
CA ASN A 10 -5.45 -11.69 12.72
C ASN A 10 -5.99 -10.27 12.56
N ASN A 11 -6.30 -9.60 13.66
CA ASN A 11 -6.79 -8.21 13.64
C ASN A 11 -5.76 -7.25 13.04
N PHE A 12 -4.47 -7.47 13.31
CA PHE A 12 -3.42 -6.64 12.72
C PHE A 12 -3.39 -6.76 11.20
N PHE A 13 -3.31 -7.98 10.65
CA PHE A 13 -3.17 -8.19 9.21
C PHE A 13 -4.46 -7.96 8.43
N THR A 14 -5.64 -8.22 9.03
CA THR A 14 -6.92 -8.04 8.32
C THR A 14 -7.50 -6.64 8.43
N LYS A 15 -7.17 -5.89 9.48
CA LYS A 15 -7.78 -4.59 9.75
C LYS A 15 -6.76 -3.47 9.89
N THR A 16 -5.75 -3.64 10.76
CA THR A 16 -4.86 -2.53 11.13
C THR A 16 -3.90 -2.17 10.00
N ALA A 17 -3.18 -3.14 9.46
CA ALA A 17 -2.20 -2.90 8.40
C ALA A 17 -2.85 -2.36 7.10
N PRO A 18 -3.96 -2.94 6.58
CA PRO A 18 -4.67 -2.38 5.43
C PRO A 18 -5.22 -0.97 5.68
N ASN A 19 -5.75 -0.68 6.88
CA ASN A 19 -6.24 0.65 7.21
C ASN A 19 -5.12 1.71 7.25
N ILE A 20 -3.96 1.36 7.79
CA ILE A 20 -2.79 2.24 7.77
C ILE A 20 -2.35 2.48 6.32
N ALA A 21 -2.23 1.44 5.52
CA ALA A 21 -1.85 1.55 4.11
C ALA A 21 -2.81 2.44 3.33
N ASN A 22 -4.12 2.27 3.52
CA ASN A 22 -5.15 3.10 2.89
C ASN A 22 -5.01 4.58 3.29
N LYS A 23 -4.81 4.87 4.58
CA LYS A 23 -4.61 6.24 5.05
C LYS A 23 -3.34 6.87 4.49
N VAL A 24 -2.23 6.14 4.47
CA VAL A 24 -0.96 6.63 3.91
C VAL A 24 -1.10 6.86 2.41
N SER A 25 -1.68 5.91 1.68
CA SER A 25 -1.95 6.04 0.24
C SER A 25 -2.82 7.27 -0.06
N SER A 26 -3.94 7.42 0.64
CA SER A 26 -4.85 8.57 0.46
C SER A 26 -4.16 9.90 0.77
N ASN A 27 -3.31 9.95 1.81
CA ASN A 27 -2.57 11.17 2.13
C ASN A 27 -1.55 11.53 1.05
N ILE A 28 -0.82 10.55 0.50
CA ILE A 28 0.13 10.77 -0.60
C ILE A 28 -0.59 11.29 -1.83
N GLN A 29 -1.71 10.67 -2.20
CA GLN A 29 -2.53 11.12 -3.33
C GLN A 29 -3.06 12.54 -3.12
N ASN A 30 -3.63 12.83 -1.96
CA ASN A 30 -4.15 14.17 -1.62
C ASN A 30 -3.07 15.25 -1.65
N ILE A 31 -1.86 14.97 -1.17
CA ILE A 31 -0.73 15.90 -1.23
C ILE A 31 -0.32 16.10 -2.69
N GLY A 32 -0.15 15.03 -3.45
CA GLY A 32 0.20 15.08 -4.87
C GLY A 32 -0.79 15.91 -5.67
N ASP A 33 -2.10 15.69 -5.48
CA ASP A 33 -3.16 16.43 -6.18
C ASP A 33 -3.21 17.92 -5.79
N LYS A 34 -2.99 18.25 -4.50
CA LYS A 34 -2.91 19.64 -4.05
C LYS A 34 -1.73 20.36 -4.68
N VAL A 35 -0.53 19.77 -4.65
CA VAL A 35 0.67 20.37 -5.25
C VAL A 35 0.52 20.49 -6.76
N ALA A 36 -0.02 19.47 -7.42
CA ALA A 36 -0.32 19.52 -8.84
C ALA A 36 -1.38 20.59 -9.17
N GLY A 37 -2.37 20.77 -8.30
CA GLY A 37 -3.39 21.82 -8.40
C GLY A 37 -2.76 23.21 -8.41
N VAL A 38 -1.88 23.50 -7.47
CA VAL A 38 -1.14 24.77 -7.41
C VAL A 38 -0.29 24.98 -8.65
N GLY A 39 0.46 23.97 -9.08
CA GLY A 39 1.28 24.04 -10.29
C GLY A 39 0.45 24.30 -11.56
N ARG A 40 -0.72 23.67 -11.69
CA ARG A 40 -1.65 23.94 -12.81
C ARG A 40 -2.20 25.36 -12.77
N GLN A 41 -2.56 25.89 -11.59
CA GLN A 41 -3.03 27.27 -11.46
C GLN A 41 -1.95 28.28 -11.82
N ALA A 42 -0.73 28.07 -11.32
CA ALA A 42 0.42 28.91 -11.68
C ALA A 42 0.72 28.84 -13.19
N GLY A 43 0.68 27.64 -13.78
CA GLY A 43 0.85 27.43 -15.21
C GLY A 43 -0.21 28.17 -16.04
N ASN A 44 -1.50 28.07 -15.65
CA ASN A 44 -2.59 28.79 -16.31
C ASN A 44 -2.42 30.33 -16.21
N PHE A 45 -2.00 30.79 -15.04
CA PHE A 45 -1.75 32.21 -14.84
C PHE A 45 -0.65 32.72 -15.76
N LEU A 46 0.49 32.02 -15.80
CA LEU A 46 1.60 32.40 -16.69
C LEU A 46 1.21 32.34 -18.17
N GLU A 47 0.55 31.29 -18.60
CA GLU A 47 0.12 31.11 -19.98
C GLU A 47 -0.82 32.22 -20.43
N LYS A 48 -1.81 32.59 -19.61
CA LYS A 48 -2.78 33.61 -19.94
C LYS A 48 -2.20 35.04 -19.86
N ASN A 49 -1.46 35.32 -18.80
CA ASN A 49 -1.02 36.71 -18.57
C ASN A 49 0.27 37.05 -19.31
N SER A 50 1.18 36.09 -19.50
CA SER A 50 2.41 36.34 -20.27
C SER A 50 2.13 36.60 -21.75
N ALA A 51 1.16 35.89 -22.33
CA ALA A 51 0.74 36.15 -23.70
C ALA A 51 0.18 37.58 -23.86
N ILE A 52 -0.80 37.91 -22.97
CA ILE A 52 -1.43 39.25 -23.02
C ILE A 52 -0.40 40.35 -22.81
N LEU A 53 0.50 40.23 -21.83
CA LEU A 53 1.53 41.22 -21.55
C LEU A 53 2.53 41.33 -22.71
N GLY A 54 2.94 40.21 -23.30
CA GLY A 54 3.83 40.19 -24.46
C GLY A 54 3.21 40.86 -25.69
N ASP A 55 1.97 40.48 -26.01
CA ASP A 55 1.26 40.99 -27.20
C ASP A 55 0.88 42.46 -27.05
N VAL A 56 0.34 42.87 -25.89
CA VAL A 56 -0.04 44.28 -25.66
C VAL A 56 1.20 45.18 -25.60
N ALA A 57 2.20 44.81 -24.81
CA ALA A 57 3.41 45.61 -24.68
C ALA A 57 4.22 45.65 -25.96
N GLY A 58 4.30 44.51 -26.68
CA GLY A 58 4.96 44.44 -27.99
C GLY A 58 4.24 45.26 -29.06
N GLY A 59 2.90 45.18 -29.11
CA GLY A 59 2.08 45.95 -30.02
C GLY A 59 2.18 47.45 -29.78
N VAL A 60 2.14 47.92 -28.53
CA VAL A 60 2.31 49.33 -28.16
C VAL A 60 3.72 49.82 -28.51
N ALA A 61 4.76 49.04 -28.26
CA ALA A 61 6.13 49.40 -28.58
C ALA A 61 6.36 49.59 -30.10
N ILE A 62 5.76 48.72 -30.91
CA ILE A 62 5.82 48.81 -32.36
C ILE A 62 5.02 50.05 -32.86
N ALA A 63 3.79 50.23 -32.37
CA ALA A 63 2.90 51.32 -32.78
C ALA A 63 3.40 52.72 -32.38
N SER A 64 4.12 52.81 -31.23
CA SER A 64 4.67 54.06 -30.74
C SER A 64 5.98 54.46 -31.38
N GLY A 65 6.52 53.65 -32.31
CA GLY A 65 7.76 53.96 -33.01
C GLY A 65 9.05 53.71 -32.21
N PHE A 66 8.95 53.13 -31.03
CA PHE A 66 10.13 52.76 -30.22
C PHE A 66 10.97 51.62 -30.83
N GLY A 67 10.55 51.14 -31.97
CA GLY A 67 11.32 50.24 -32.80
C GLY A 67 10.89 48.81 -32.76
N ALA A 68 10.85 48.19 -33.93
CA ALA A 68 10.51 46.77 -34.10
C ALA A 68 11.32 45.79 -33.22
N PRO A 69 12.62 46.03 -32.94
CA PRO A 69 13.40 45.13 -32.07
C PRO A 69 12.88 45.03 -30.62
N LEU A 70 12.41 46.13 -30.03
CA LEU A 70 11.87 46.17 -28.67
C LEU A 70 10.51 45.50 -28.62
N GLY A 71 9.63 45.71 -29.58
CA GLY A 71 8.36 45.04 -29.71
C GLY A 71 8.51 43.52 -29.86
N ALA A 72 9.43 43.08 -30.72
CA ALA A 72 9.73 41.67 -30.94
C ALA A 72 10.28 40.99 -29.68
N SER A 73 11.11 41.69 -28.89
CA SER A 73 11.64 41.12 -27.63
C SER A 73 10.56 40.95 -26.55
N LEU A 74 9.58 41.86 -26.48
CA LEU A 74 8.44 41.75 -25.55
C LEU A 74 7.47 40.63 -25.94
N VAL A 75 7.20 40.46 -27.24
CA VAL A 75 6.42 39.30 -27.74
C VAL A 75 7.14 37.98 -27.45
N SER A 76 8.47 37.96 -27.62
CA SER A 76 9.28 36.77 -27.27
C SER A 76 9.23 36.44 -25.77
N ALA A 77 9.21 37.46 -24.91
CA ALA A 77 9.04 37.22 -23.45
C ALA A 77 7.67 36.63 -23.10
N GLY A 78 6.61 37.08 -23.81
CA GLY A 78 5.28 36.47 -23.69
C GLY A 78 5.26 34.97 -24.08
N ASN A 79 5.91 34.65 -25.22
CA ASN A 79 6.05 33.25 -25.67
C ASN A 79 6.81 32.36 -24.68
N ILE A 80 7.88 32.90 -24.06
CA ILE A 80 8.62 32.18 -23.00
C ILE A 80 7.71 31.92 -21.80
N GLY A 81 6.94 32.92 -21.37
CA GLY A 81 5.98 32.76 -20.28
C GLY A 81 4.92 31.70 -20.56
N GLN A 82 4.40 31.64 -21.80
CA GLN A 82 3.49 30.55 -22.21
C GLN A 82 4.14 29.15 -22.13
N GLN A 83 5.36 29.03 -22.66
CA GLN A 83 6.10 27.76 -22.59
C GLN A 83 6.39 27.35 -21.16
N MET A 84 6.74 28.26 -20.28
CA MET A 84 6.91 27.97 -18.84
C MET A 84 5.61 27.54 -18.19
N GLY A 85 4.49 28.21 -18.53
CA GLY A 85 3.18 27.81 -18.06
C GLY A 85 2.80 26.37 -18.46
N GLN A 86 3.04 26.02 -19.73
CA GLN A 86 2.80 24.63 -20.21
C GLN A 86 3.68 23.61 -19.52
N ARG A 87 4.97 23.91 -19.29
CA ARG A 87 5.89 23.02 -18.57
C ARG A 87 5.46 22.81 -17.11
N LEU A 88 4.99 23.85 -16.44
CA LEU A 88 4.43 23.74 -15.07
C LEU A 88 3.20 22.86 -15.02
N LYS A 89 2.31 22.97 -15.98
CA LYS A 89 1.13 22.11 -16.11
C LYS A 89 1.51 20.64 -16.30
N GLN A 90 2.44 20.38 -17.24
CA GLN A 90 2.94 19.03 -17.50
C GLN A 90 3.64 18.43 -16.28
N GLY A 91 4.53 19.18 -15.63
CA GLY A 91 5.20 18.72 -14.40
C GLY A 91 4.21 18.45 -13.27
N SER A 92 3.19 19.28 -13.14
CA SER A 92 2.11 19.09 -12.16
C SER A 92 1.31 17.81 -12.41
N GLN A 93 1.03 17.51 -13.68
CA GLN A 93 0.35 16.27 -14.03
C GLN A 93 1.20 15.04 -13.72
N GLN A 94 2.50 15.09 -14.08
CA GLN A 94 3.44 14.01 -13.77
C GLN A 94 3.55 13.76 -12.25
N LEU A 95 3.54 14.82 -11.44
CA LEU A 95 3.57 14.68 -9.98
C LEU A 95 2.30 14.03 -9.43
N SER A 96 1.13 14.42 -9.92
CA SER A 96 -0.14 13.77 -9.56
C SER A 96 -0.13 12.28 -9.92
N ASP A 97 0.28 11.97 -11.14
CA ASP A 97 0.35 10.58 -11.62
C ASP A 97 1.35 9.74 -10.80
N ALA A 98 2.52 10.30 -10.47
CA ALA A 98 3.52 9.64 -9.61
C ALA A 98 2.97 9.39 -8.20
N SER A 99 2.28 10.37 -7.62
CA SER A 99 1.65 10.24 -6.29
C SER A 99 0.57 9.15 -6.27
N ASN A 100 -0.25 9.10 -7.31
CA ASN A 100 -1.30 8.09 -7.46
C ASN A 100 -0.70 6.68 -7.60
N ARG A 101 0.35 6.52 -8.41
CA ARG A 101 1.08 5.24 -8.56
C ARG A 101 1.71 4.81 -7.24
N THR A 102 2.36 5.72 -6.52
CA THR A 102 3.00 5.41 -5.23
C THR A 102 1.96 4.97 -4.21
N GLY A 103 0.83 5.67 -4.11
CA GLY A 103 -0.27 5.30 -3.24
C GLY A 103 -0.81 3.90 -3.53
N SER A 104 -1.06 3.59 -4.80
CA SER A 104 -1.53 2.27 -5.24
C SER A 104 -0.52 1.15 -4.96
N LEU A 105 0.77 1.41 -5.14
CA LEU A 105 1.84 0.46 -4.83
C LEU A 105 1.90 0.13 -3.34
N ILE A 106 1.83 1.13 -2.47
CA ILE A 106 1.82 0.91 -1.02
C ILE A 106 0.63 0.03 -0.63
N GLN A 107 -0.55 0.34 -1.15
CA GLN A 107 -1.76 -0.43 -0.86
C GLN A 107 -1.64 -1.89 -1.31
N SER A 108 -1.18 -2.12 -2.53
CA SER A 108 -1.02 -3.48 -3.08
C SER A 108 0.05 -4.29 -2.35
N GLN A 109 1.18 -3.68 -1.99
CA GLN A 109 2.25 -4.36 -1.25
C GLN A 109 1.80 -4.76 0.16
N VAL A 110 1.11 -3.88 0.88
CA VAL A 110 0.57 -4.21 2.21
C VAL A 110 -0.49 -5.30 2.13
N GLN A 111 -1.36 -5.26 1.12
CA GLN A 111 -2.35 -6.31 0.91
C GLN A 111 -1.70 -7.67 0.63
N ASN A 112 -0.69 -7.70 -0.23
CA ASN A 112 0.06 -8.92 -0.55
C ASN A 112 0.79 -9.47 0.70
N ALA A 113 1.46 -8.62 1.47
CA ALA A 113 2.13 -9.01 2.71
C ALA A 113 1.12 -9.56 3.74
N SER A 114 -0.05 -8.93 3.87
CA SER A 114 -1.13 -9.40 4.75
C SER A 114 -1.65 -10.78 4.34
N ASN A 115 -1.87 -11.00 3.05
CA ASN A 115 -2.31 -12.28 2.51
C ASN A 115 -1.27 -13.39 2.75
N GLN A 116 0.02 -13.11 2.53
CA GLN A 116 1.11 -14.04 2.80
C GLN A 116 1.19 -14.40 4.30
N ALA A 117 1.11 -13.41 5.18
CA ALA A 117 1.12 -13.64 6.62
C ALA A 117 -0.07 -14.50 7.08
N MET A 118 -1.26 -14.27 6.53
CA MET A 118 -2.44 -15.09 6.82
C MET A 118 -2.28 -16.53 6.31
N ASN A 119 -1.72 -16.73 5.14
CA ASN A 119 -1.46 -18.07 4.60
C ASN A 119 -0.45 -18.84 5.46
N LEU A 120 0.65 -18.21 5.87
CA LEU A 120 1.63 -18.79 6.78
C LEU A 120 1.00 -19.18 8.12
N LYS A 121 0.19 -18.29 8.70
CA LYS A 121 -0.55 -18.57 9.93
C LYS A 121 -1.46 -19.79 9.80
N ASN A 122 -2.25 -19.87 8.72
CA ASN A 122 -3.17 -20.97 8.49
C ASN A 122 -2.41 -22.30 8.31
N ASN A 123 -1.32 -22.30 7.56
CA ASN A 123 -0.46 -23.47 7.39
C ASN A 123 0.14 -23.94 8.72
N LEU A 124 0.64 -23.02 9.53
CA LEU A 124 1.19 -23.34 10.85
C LEU A 124 0.12 -23.90 11.79
N SER A 125 -1.07 -23.29 11.79
CA SER A 125 -2.21 -23.76 12.59
C SER A 125 -2.62 -25.19 12.21
N ASN A 126 -2.68 -25.49 10.91
CA ASN A 126 -3.00 -26.82 10.41
C ASN A 126 -1.93 -27.85 10.80
N GLN A 127 -0.64 -27.50 10.71
CA GLN A 127 0.45 -28.39 11.15
C GLN A 127 0.40 -28.66 12.64
N ILE A 128 0.12 -27.65 13.48
CA ILE A 128 -0.01 -27.82 14.92
C ILE A 128 -1.20 -28.75 15.24
N ASN A 129 -2.36 -28.50 14.64
CA ASN A 129 -3.54 -29.34 14.86
C ASN A 129 -3.31 -30.80 14.44
N SER A 130 -2.63 -31.02 13.31
CA SER A 130 -2.26 -32.36 12.85
C SER A 130 -1.34 -33.08 13.85
N LYS A 131 -0.30 -32.37 14.36
CA LYS A 131 0.61 -32.94 15.37
C LYS A 131 -0.08 -33.24 16.69
N ILE A 132 -0.99 -32.39 17.13
CA ILE A 132 -1.82 -32.65 18.34
C ILE A 132 -2.69 -33.88 18.13
N GLY A 133 -3.33 -34.00 16.97
CA GLY A 133 -4.15 -35.17 16.64
C GLY A 133 -3.34 -36.48 16.65
N MET A 134 -2.15 -36.47 16.06
CA MET A 134 -1.24 -37.63 16.09
C MET A 134 -0.81 -38.01 17.52
N ALA A 135 -0.44 -37.02 18.33
CA ALA A 135 -0.06 -37.26 19.73
C ALA A 135 -1.22 -37.85 20.57
N GLN A 136 -2.44 -37.37 20.36
CA GLN A 136 -3.63 -37.89 20.98
C GLN A 136 -3.89 -39.36 20.59
N GLN A 137 -3.75 -39.69 19.30
CA GLN A 137 -3.89 -41.09 18.85
C GLN A 137 -2.82 -41.99 19.45
N GLN A 138 -1.58 -41.58 19.50
CA GLN A 138 -0.49 -42.31 20.13
C GLN A 138 -0.76 -42.56 21.64
N ALA A 139 -1.23 -41.54 22.35
CA ALA A 139 -1.58 -41.65 23.76
C ALA A 139 -2.73 -42.65 23.99
N LEU A 140 -3.74 -42.64 23.13
CA LEU A 140 -4.85 -43.62 23.19
C LEU A 140 -4.39 -45.05 22.91
N GLN A 141 -3.50 -45.22 21.91
CA GLN A 141 -2.92 -46.55 21.61
C GLN A 141 -2.07 -47.08 22.78
N ALA A 142 -1.20 -46.24 23.37
CA ALA A 142 -0.40 -46.61 24.52
C ALA A 142 -1.27 -46.97 25.72
N ARG A 143 -2.35 -46.22 25.97
CA ARG A 143 -3.33 -46.57 27.03
C ARG A 143 -4.03 -47.89 26.77
N SER A 144 -4.45 -48.17 25.54
CA SER A 144 -5.08 -49.47 25.17
C SER A 144 -4.12 -50.64 25.38
N GLN A 145 -2.85 -50.49 24.97
CA GLN A 145 -1.83 -51.52 25.20
C GLN A 145 -1.56 -51.77 26.69
N ALA A 146 -1.47 -50.70 27.50
CA ALA A 146 -1.31 -50.82 28.93
C ALA A 146 -2.50 -51.55 29.61
N MET A 147 -3.73 -51.25 29.21
CA MET A 147 -4.92 -51.92 29.72
C MET A 147 -4.97 -53.40 29.31
N SER A 148 -4.57 -53.74 28.07
CA SER A 148 -4.46 -55.13 27.64
C SER A 148 -3.40 -55.90 28.43
N GLY A 149 -2.27 -55.27 28.73
CA GLY A 149 -1.22 -55.85 29.58
C GLY A 149 -1.70 -56.12 31.02
N LEU A 150 -2.43 -55.17 31.61
CA LEU A 150 -3.03 -55.33 32.94
C LEU A 150 -4.08 -56.48 33.01
N ASN A 151 -4.90 -56.58 31.96
CA ASN A 151 -5.89 -57.68 31.89
C ASN A 151 -5.19 -59.04 31.77
N ASN A 152 -4.11 -59.15 31.01
CA ASN A 152 -3.33 -60.39 30.92
C ASN A 152 -2.65 -60.77 32.25
N LEU A 153 -2.11 -59.78 32.98
CA LEU A 153 -1.53 -60.03 34.32
C LEU A 153 -2.60 -60.48 35.35
N SER A 154 -3.77 -59.89 35.33
CA SER A 154 -4.86 -60.27 36.21
C SER A 154 -5.39 -61.70 35.93
N SER A 155 -5.37 -62.15 34.69
CA SER A 155 -5.72 -63.48 34.29
C SER A 155 -4.66 -64.52 34.74
N LEU A 156 -3.39 -64.19 34.69
CA LEU A 156 -2.30 -65.04 35.21
C LEU A 156 -2.34 -65.16 36.72
N SER A 157 -2.60 -64.10 37.48
CA SER A 157 -2.72 -64.16 38.94
C SER A 157 -3.93 -64.95 39.40
N ALA A 158 -5.02 -64.99 38.63
CA ALA A 158 -6.16 -65.84 38.89
C ALA A 158 -5.85 -67.34 38.68
N TYR A 159 -4.95 -67.64 37.73
CA TYR A 159 -4.53 -69.04 37.48
C TYR A 159 -3.65 -69.58 38.58
N GLU A 160 -2.74 -68.77 39.16
CA GLU A 160 -1.89 -69.20 40.31
C GLU A 160 -2.62 -69.39 41.64
N SER A 161 -3.77 -68.76 41.79
CA SER A 161 -4.58 -68.92 43.02
C SER A 161 -5.41 -70.19 43.06
N PHE A 162 -5.43 -71.05 42.03
CA PHE A 162 -6.13 -72.30 41.92
C PHE A 162 -5.22 -73.54 42.02
N HIS A 163 -3.91 -73.36 42.21
CA HIS A 163 -2.95 -74.44 42.45
C HIS A 163 -2.28 -74.27 43.82
#